data_25c8fe48920656d64cbf3cf5bdb205d1
#
_entry.id   25c8fe48920656d64cbf3cf5bdb205d1
#
_cell.length_a   1.000
_cell.length_b   1.000
_cell.length_c   1.000
_cell.angle_alpha   90.00
_cell.angle_beta   90.00
_cell.angle_gamma   90.00
#
_symmetry.space_group_name_H-M   'P 1'
#
loop_
_entity.id
_entity.type
_entity.pdbx_description
1 polymer ?
#
loop_
_entity_poly.entity_id
_entity_poly.type
_entity_poly.pdbx_seq_one_letter_code
_entity_poly.pdbx_strand_id
1 'polypeptide(L)'
;MSHRRATTVTGAWALALLLTLAGCGGNGQRPPAQLSAGVAGTTVPAPAPAGMVLIEGGTFRMGSDAEMPDESPAHQVSVNSFWMDRDEVTVGEFARFVEATGYTTEAEQFGWSGVFDIESGEWRRSDGANWRRPEGPEAAAAATDEPVTQVSYADASAYALWAGKRLPTEAEWEYAARGGLQGKRYAWGDELRPQGGPAANWWQGKFPERNTGEDGFAARAPVGSFAPNNYGLRDVGGNVWEWCADWYAAGYYAAHAPKENPRGPDAGTERVIRGGSWMCSENYCTNYRVAARGHTAPDSGLNNLGFRCARDLAD
;
A
#
# COMPACT_ATOMS: atom_id res chain seq x y z
N MET A 1 -14.66 -44.58 -34.97
CA MET A 1 -15.24 -44.15 -36.27
C MET A 1 -15.36 -42.64 -36.18
N SER A 2 -14.74 -41.83 -36.88
CA SER A 2 -14.19 -41.67 -38.19
C SER A 2 -13.15 -40.56 -38.21
N HIS A 3 -12.04 -40.86 -38.79
CA HIS A 3 -10.96 -40.08 -39.32
C HIS A 3 -11.35 -38.86 -40.19
N ARG A 4 -10.52 -37.81 -40.19
CA ARG A 4 -9.78 -37.21 -41.35
C ARG A 4 -9.05 -35.96 -40.88
N ARG A 5 -7.82 -35.87 -40.99
CA ARG A 5 -6.68 -35.75 -41.94
C ARG A 5 -6.25 -34.31 -42.16
N ALA A 6 -4.96 -34.14 -41.95
CA ALA A 6 -4.11 -32.98 -42.17
C ALA A 6 -4.00 -32.57 -43.65
N THR A 7 -3.64 -31.29 -43.87
CA THR A 7 -2.96 -30.88 -45.12
C THR A 7 -1.89 -29.81 -44.80
N THR A 8 -0.68 -30.19 -45.07
CA THR A 8 0.55 -29.40 -45.20
C THR A 8 0.57 -28.74 -46.58
N VAL A 9 1.06 -27.49 -46.68
CA VAL A 9 1.56 -26.91 -47.93
C VAL A 9 2.88 -26.19 -47.66
N THR A 10 3.94 -26.73 -48.24
CA THR A 10 5.27 -26.21 -48.38
C THR A 10 5.37 -25.36 -49.67
N GLY A 11 6.24 -24.34 -49.66
CA GLY A 11 6.59 -23.60 -50.90
C GLY A 11 7.75 -22.63 -50.66
N ALA A 12 8.96 -23.10 -50.94
CA ALA A 12 10.18 -22.31 -51.06
C ALA A 12 10.32 -21.73 -52.48
N TRP A 13 10.89 -20.55 -52.63
CA TRP A 13 11.69 -20.16 -53.77
C TRP A 13 12.71 -19.10 -53.39
N ALA A 14 13.98 -19.46 -53.63
CA ALA A 14 15.14 -18.60 -53.63
C ALA A 14 15.35 -18.02 -55.05
N LEU A 15 15.86 -16.79 -55.13
CA LEU A 15 16.63 -16.39 -56.31
C LEU A 15 17.70 -15.38 -55.93
N ALA A 16 18.93 -15.80 -56.17
CA ALA A 16 20.13 -14.98 -56.10
C ALA A 16 20.35 -14.25 -57.44
N LEU A 17 20.87 -13.04 -57.39
CA LEU A 17 21.53 -12.43 -58.54
C LEU A 17 22.79 -11.68 -58.10
N LEU A 18 23.93 -12.24 -58.53
CA LEU A 18 25.25 -11.61 -58.51
C LEU A 18 25.40 -10.70 -59.74
N LEU A 19 25.96 -9.53 -59.56
CA LEU A 19 26.67 -8.82 -60.66
C LEU A 19 27.86 -8.07 -60.11
N THR A 20 28.99 -8.31 -60.75
CA THR A 20 30.36 -7.89 -60.49
C THR A 20 30.75 -6.67 -61.31
N LEU A 21 31.88 -6.02 -60.85
CA LEU A 21 32.89 -5.22 -61.54
C LEU A 21 32.61 -3.72 -61.65
N ALA A 22 33.53 -2.79 -61.57
CA ALA A 22 34.97 -2.74 -61.39
C ALA A 22 35.39 -1.33 -60.97
N GLY A 23 36.52 -1.24 -60.37
CA GLY A 23 37.28 -0.21 -59.76
C GLY A 23 37.60 1.05 -60.53
N CYS A 24 38.00 2.06 -59.77
CA CYS A 24 39.11 2.95 -60.07
C CYS A 24 39.50 3.71 -58.81
N GLY A 25 40.77 3.81 -58.54
CA GLY A 25 41.38 4.38 -57.35
C GLY A 25 41.22 5.92 -57.29
N GLY A 26 41.13 6.39 -56.09
CA GLY A 26 41.23 7.81 -55.73
C GLY A 26 41.78 7.94 -54.32
N ASN A 27 43.00 8.41 -54.19
CA ASN A 27 43.65 8.83 -52.98
C ASN A 27 42.82 10.01 -52.36
N GLY A 28 42.10 9.75 -51.32
CA GLY A 28 41.40 10.77 -50.53
C GLY A 28 41.76 10.65 -49.07
N GLN A 29 42.55 11.56 -48.55
CA GLN A 29 42.87 11.70 -47.14
C GLN A 29 41.57 11.80 -46.36
N ARG A 30 41.41 10.90 -45.38
CA ARG A 30 40.36 10.98 -44.38
C ARG A 30 40.62 12.19 -43.47
N PRO A 31 39.66 13.08 -43.25
CA PRO A 31 39.74 14.03 -42.16
C PRO A 31 39.67 13.32 -40.81
N PRO A 32 40.28 13.88 -39.75
CA PRO A 32 40.27 13.26 -38.41
C PRO A 32 38.82 13.18 -37.88
N ALA A 33 38.45 12.01 -37.36
CA ALA A 33 37.19 11.78 -36.71
C ALA A 33 37.04 12.78 -35.53
N GLN A 34 36.10 13.69 -35.66
CA GLN A 34 35.64 14.48 -34.53
C GLN A 34 34.92 13.51 -33.56
N LEU A 35 35.55 13.26 -32.43
CA LEU A 35 34.89 12.70 -31.25
C LEU A 35 33.82 13.72 -30.81
N SER A 36 32.60 13.54 -31.26
CA SER A 36 31.46 14.15 -30.60
C SER A 36 31.36 13.55 -29.20
N ALA A 37 31.84 14.31 -28.22
CA ALA A 37 31.51 14.04 -26.82
C ALA A 37 29.99 14.03 -26.72
N GLY A 38 29.43 12.83 -26.60
CA GLY A 38 28.01 12.66 -26.26
C GLY A 38 27.81 13.31 -24.89
N VAL A 39 27.11 14.45 -24.91
CA VAL A 39 26.56 15.01 -23.69
C VAL A 39 25.62 13.94 -23.14
N ALA A 40 26.04 13.27 -22.09
CA ALA A 40 25.17 12.41 -21.31
C ALA A 40 23.97 13.30 -20.90
N GLY A 41 22.84 13.07 -21.54
CA GLY A 41 21.61 13.75 -21.20
C GLY A 41 21.34 13.47 -19.73
N THR A 42 21.50 14.48 -18.89
CA THR A 42 20.94 14.47 -17.55
C THR A 42 19.44 14.36 -17.71
N THR A 43 18.88 13.15 -17.63
CA THR A 43 17.46 12.95 -17.49
C THR A 43 17.05 13.64 -16.20
N VAL A 44 16.38 14.78 -16.34
CA VAL A 44 15.75 15.46 -15.19
C VAL A 44 14.74 14.43 -14.65
N PRO A 45 14.84 13.99 -13.38
CA PRO A 45 13.88 13.07 -12.83
C PRO A 45 12.48 13.65 -13.00
N ALA A 46 11.52 12.81 -13.38
CA ALA A 46 10.13 13.23 -13.45
C ALA A 46 9.72 13.83 -12.09
N PRO A 47 8.94 14.91 -12.07
CA PRO A 47 8.53 15.53 -10.81
C PRO A 47 7.81 14.50 -9.95
N ALA A 48 8.06 14.55 -8.64
CA ALA A 48 7.41 13.68 -7.68
C ALA A 48 5.88 13.75 -7.84
N PRO A 49 5.17 12.62 -7.84
CA PRO A 49 3.70 12.65 -7.84
C PRO A 49 3.20 13.40 -6.60
N ALA A 50 2.17 14.22 -6.80
CA ALA A 50 1.63 15.05 -5.71
C ALA A 50 1.19 14.16 -4.53
N GLY A 51 1.56 14.55 -3.31
CA GLY A 51 1.20 13.85 -2.08
C GLY A 51 1.98 12.56 -1.82
N MET A 52 2.89 12.16 -2.71
CA MET A 52 3.70 10.95 -2.54
C MET A 52 5.14 11.27 -2.14
N VAL A 53 5.78 10.32 -1.48
CA VAL A 53 7.22 10.34 -1.15
C VAL A 53 7.91 9.20 -1.89
N LEU A 54 9.13 9.43 -2.33
CA LEU A 54 9.99 8.38 -2.90
C LEU A 54 10.53 7.52 -1.75
N ILE A 55 10.24 6.24 -1.82
CA ILE A 55 10.86 5.23 -0.96
C ILE A 55 11.96 4.57 -1.78
N GLU A 56 13.20 4.91 -1.46
CA GLU A 56 14.34 4.26 -2.09
C GLU A 56 14.38 2.78 -1.69
N GLY A 57 14.50 1.90 -2.68
CA GLY A 57 14.53 0.46 -2.46
C GLY A 57 15.72 0.03 -1.62
N GLY A 58 15.60 -1.12 -0.99
CA GLY A 58 16.65 -1.64 -0.14
C GLY A 58 16.28 -2.95 0.52
N THR A 59 17.16 -3.42 1.40
CA THR A 59 16.97 -4.66 2.15
C THR A 59 16.73 -4.35 3.61
N PHE A 60 15.74 -5.04 4.20
CA PHE A 60 15.40 -4.89 5.62
C PHE A 60 15.05 -6.23 6.26
N ARG A 61 14.99 -6.25 7.57
CA ARG A 61 14.46 -7.39 8.32
C ARG A 61 12.97 -7.19 8.55
N MET A 62 12.16 -7.95 7.81
CA MET A 62 10.70 -7.99 7.89
C MET A 62 10.25 -8.90 9.03
N GLY A 63 9.21 -8.49 9.75
CA GLY A 63 8.62 -9.25 10.84
C GLY A 63 9.33 -9.05 12.18
N SER A 64 8.98 -9.91 13.14
CA SER A 64 9.50 -9.91 14.51
C SER A 64 9.50 -11.34 15.08
N ASP A 65 10.55 -11.69 15.83
CA ASP A 65 10.61 -12.97 16.58
C ASP A 65 10.17 -12.80 18.05
N ALA A 66 9.81 -11.58 18.44
CA ALA A 66 9.54 -11.22 19.83
C ALA A 66 8.05 -11.05 20.16
N GLU A 67 7.18 -11.04 19.14
CA GLU A 67 5.78 -10.65 19.31
C GLU A 67 4.82 -11.78 18.86
N MET A 68 4.01 -11.58 17.84
CA MET A 68 3.00 -12.57 17.45
C MET A 68 3.59 -13.68 16.56
N PRO A 69 3.06 -14.91 16.64
CA PRO A 69 3.60 -16.05 15.87
C PRO A 69 3.60 -15.85 14.35
N ASP A 70 2.64 -15.12 13.80
CA ASP A 70 2.51 -14.86 12.37
C ASP A 70 3.44 -13.74 11.86
N GLU A 71 4.09 -13.01 12.78
CA GLU A 71 5.17 -12.07 12.48
C GLU A 71 6.53 -12.79 12.36
N SER A 72 6.61 -14.05 12.76
CA SER A 72 7.84 -14.86 12.84
C SER A 72 7.91 -15.93 11.72
N PRO A 73 9.12 -16.30 11.27
CA PRO A 73 10.41 -15.77 11.65
C PRO A 73 10.69 -14.41 11.01
N ALA A 74 11.34 -13.52 11.75
CA ALA A 74 11.87 -12.32 11.14
C ALA A 74 12.95 -12.67 10.12
N HIS A 75 12.82 -12.18 8.89
CA HIS A 75 13.63 -12.60 7.75
C HIS A 75 14.04 -11.40 6.89
N GLN A 76 15.09 -11.59 6.06
CA GLN A 76 15.52 -10.55 5.14
C GLN A 76 14.64 -10.51 3.89
N VAL A 77 14.20 -9.29 3.55
CA VAL A 77 13.43 -8.96 2.35
C VAL A 77 14.05 -7.75 1.68
N SER A 78 14.11 -7.74 0.36
CA SER A 78 14.41 -6.55 -0.44
C SER A 78 13.19 -6.07 -1.19
N VAL A 79 13.05 -4.77 -1.30
CA VAL A 79 12.02 -4.10 -2.10
C VAL A 79 12.68 -3.14 -3.09
N ASN A 80 12.10 -3.03 -4.27
CA ASN A 80 12.51 -2.03 -5.25
C ASN A 80 12.11 -0.63 -4.77
N SER A 81 12.63 0.41 -5.41
CA SER A 81 12.16 1.78 -5.18
C SER A 81 10.73 1.96 -5.69
N PHE A 82 9.93 2.71 -4.95
CA PHE A 82 8.54 3.01 -5.30
C PHE A 82 8.10 4.35 -4.69
N TRP A 83 7.04 4.93 -5.22
CA TRP A 83 6.35 6.05 -4.59
C TRP A 83 5.29 5.53 -3.63
N MET A 84 5.12 6.20 -2.49
CA MET A 84 4.07 5.90 -1.53
C MET A 84 3.36 7.18 -1.10
N ASP A 85 2.04 7.13 -0.95
CA ASP A 85 1.29 8.23 -0.38
C ASP A 85 1.81 8.55 1.01
N ARG A 86 2.08 9.82 1.25
CA ARG A 86 2.58 10.30 2.54
C ARG A 86 1.57 10.06 3.65
N ASP A 87 0.31 10.24 3.32
CA ASP A 87 -0.84 10.12 4.22
C ASP A 87 -1.77 8.99 3.74
N GLU A 88 -2.70 8.60 4.58
CA GLU A 88 -3.84 7.78 4.20
C GLU A 88 -4.71 8.54 3.18
N VAL A 89 -5.41 7.82 2.31
CA VAL A 89 -6.36 8.45 1.37
C VAL A 89 -7.49 9.09 2.15
N THR A 90 -7.74 10.37 1.88
CA THR A 90 -8.75 11.15 2.59
C THR A 90 -10.16 10.95 2.02
N VAL A 91 -11.18 11.24 2.84
CA VAL A 91 -12.59 11.32 2.41
C VAL A 91 -12.76 12.26 1.23
N GLY A 92 -12.07 13.42 1.23
CA GLY A 92 -12.12 14.39 0.13
C GLY A 92 -11.51 13.86 -1.17
N GLU A 93 -10.44 13.05 -1.10
CA GLU A 93 -9.84 12.41 -2.27
C GLU A 93 -10.73 11.31 -2.82
N PHE A 94 -11.29 10.48 -1.94
CA PHE A 94 -12.23 9.44 -2.33
C PHE A 94 -13.52 10.00 -2.92
N ALA A 95 -14.02 11.13 -2.40
CA ALA A 95 -15.16 11.84 -2.96
C ALA A 95 -14.93 12.26 -4.42
N ARG A 96 -13.73 12.77 -4.75
CA ARG A 96 -13.38 13.12 -6.15
C ARG A 96 -13.40 11.90 -7.07
N PHE A 97 -12.95 10.75 -6.59
CA PHE A 97 -13.02 9.50 -7.35
C PHE A 97 -14.47 9.11 -7.63
N VAL A 98 -15.31 9.11 -6.59
CA VAL A 98 -16.75 8.76 -6.74
C VAL A 98 -17.46 9.76 -7.67
N GLU A 99 -17.20 11.05 -7.54
CA GLU A 99 -17.77 12.09 -8.41
C GLU A 99 -17.35 11.91 -9.88
N ALA A 100 -16.09 11.58 -10.12
CA ALA A 100 -15.55 11.41 -11.47
C ALA A 100 -16.03 10.13 -12.17
N THR A 101 -16.37 9.07 -11.40
CA THR A 101 -16.62 7.73 -11.96
C THR A 101 -18.05 7.23 -11.74
N GLY A 102 -18.80 7.81 -10.81
CA GLY A 102 -20.08 7.27 -10.36
C GLY A 102 -19.96 5.96 -9.58
N TYR A 103 -18.77 5.69 -9.01
CA TYR A 103 -18.51 4.45 -8.27
C TYR A 103 -19.42 4.31 -7.07
N THR A 104 -19.93 3.09 -6.85
CA THR A 104 -20.72 2.71 -5.69
C THR A 104 -19.96 1.66 -4.89
N THR A 105 -19.65 1.94 -3.62
CA THR A 105 -18.87 1.04 -2.76
C THR A 105 -19.63 -0.22 -2.38
N GLU A 106 -18.92 -1.27 -1.97
CA GLU A 106 -19.57 -2.51 -1.52
C GLU A 106 -20.47 -2.26 -0.29
N ALA A 107 -20.06 -1.40 0.64
CA ALA A 107 -20.91 -0.99 1.76
C ALA A 107 -22.22 -0.33 1.31
N GLU A 108 -22.18 0.53 0.28
CA GLU A 108 -23.36 1.13 -0.32
C GLU A 108 -24.23 0.08 -1.05
N GLN A 109 -23.62 -0.89 -1.72
CA GLN A 109 -24.33 -1.99 -2.40
C GLN A 109 -24.99 -2.95 -1.41
N PHE A 110 -24.32 -3.28 -0.31
CA PHE A 110 -24.88 -4.11 0.77
C PHE A 110 -25.96 -3.39 1.57
N GLY A 111 -25.92 -2.04 1.57
CA GLY A 111 -26.80 -1.20 2.36
C GLY A 111 -26.49 -1.18 3.85
N TRP A 112 -25.32 -1.70 4.26
CA TRP A 112 -24.85 -1.74 5.65
C TRP A 112 -23.32 -1.91 5.71
N SER A 113 -22.76 -1.63 6.88
CA SER A 113 -21.36 -1.94 7.16
C SER A 113 -21.10 -2.18 8.65
N GLY A 114 -19.90 -2.65 9.00
CA GLY A 114 -19.46 -2.87 10.37
C GLY A 114 -19.06 -1.57 11.06
N VAL A 115 -19.62 -1.33 12.23
CA VAL A 115 -19.30 -0.14 13.03
C VAL A 115 -18.95 -0.57 14.45
N PHE A 116 -17.76 -0.20 14.90
CA PHE A 116 -17.47 -0.22 16.33
C PHE A 116 -18.11 1.01 16.98
N ASP A 117 -19.02 0.75 17.89
CA ASP A 117 -19.74 1.76 18.62
C ASP A 117 -19.00 2.07 19.93
N ILE A 118 -18.48 3.29 20.04
CA ILE A 118 -17.65 3.72 21.18
C ILE A 118 -18.48 3.75 22.49
N GLU A 119 -19.77 4.06 22.41
CA GLU A 119 -20.61 4.18 23.60
C GLU A 119 -20.94 2.81 24.22
N SER A 120 -21.25 1.82 23.37
CA SER A 120 -21.50 0.44 23.83
C SER A 120 -20.23 -0.38 23.99
N GLY A 121 -19.14 0.00 23.32
CA GLY A 121 -17.89 -0.77 23.28
C GLY A 121 -17.99 -2.05 22.46
N GLU A 122 -18.95 -2.14 21.52
CA GLU A 122 -19.23 -3.34 20.73
C GLU A 122 -19.25 -3.07 19.23
N TRP A 123 -18.93 -4.11 18.46
CA TRP A 123 -19.14 -4.12 17.02
C TRP A 123 -20.61 -4.37 16.71
N ARG A 124 -21.16 -3.57 15.81
CA ARG A 124 -22.52 -3.76 15.32
C ARG A 124 -22.60 -3.61 13.81
N ARG A 125 -23.58 -4.28 13.21
CA ARG A 125 -24.04 -3.95 11.88
C ARG A 125 -24.78 -2.61 11.93
N SER A 126 -24.42 -1.69 11.04
CA SER A 126 -25.11 -0.39 10.91
C SER A 126 -25.66 -0.24 9.50
N ASP A 127 -26.97 -0.31 9.35
CA ASP A 127 -27.64 -0.10 8.06
C ASP A 127 -27.40 1.35 7.59
N GLY A 128 -27.02 1.52 6.33
CA GLY A 128 -26.70 2.80 5.73
C GLY A 128 -25.32 3.37 6.07
N ALA A 129 -24.52 2.71 6.92
CA ALA A 129 -23.13 3.10 7.15
C ALA A 129 -22.30 2.92 5.86
N ASN A 130 -21.53 3.93 5.50
CA ASN A 130 -20.70 3.98 4.31
C ASN A 130 -19.58 5.02 4.49
N TRP A 131 -18.73 5.19 3.50
CA TRP A 131 -17.58 6.09 3.55
C TRP A 131 -17.92 7.58 3.83
N ARG A 132 -19.15 8.04 3.52
CA ARG A 132 -19.60 9.40 3.83
C ARG A 132 -20.09 9.55 5.28
N ARG A 133 -20.64 8.49 5.85
CA ARG A 133 -21.19 8.41 7.21
C ARG A 133 -20.76 7.10 7.86
N PRO A 134 -19.50 7.01 8.28
CA PRO A 134 -18.91 5.74 8.71
C PRO A 134 -19.52 5.15 9.98
N GLU A 135 -20.17 5.94 10.81
CA GLU A 135 -20.90 5.48 12.00
C GLU A 135 -22.41 5.22 11.73
N GLY A 136 -22.86 5.49 10.52
CA GLY A 136 -24.26 5.30 10.11
C GLY A 136 -24.99 6.59 9.74
N PRO A 137 -26.21 6.49 9.20
CA PRO A 137 -26.93 7.61 8.58
C PRO A 137 -27.28 8.73 9.55
N GLU A 138 -27.49 8.43 10.82
CA GLU A 138 -27.84 9.41 11.87
C GLU A 138 -26.60 10.14 12.43
N ALA A 139 -25.41 9.62 12.19
CA ALA A 139 -24.17 10.23 12.63
C ALA A 139 -23.73 11.39 11.70
N ALA A 140 -22.80 12.20 12.17
CA ALA A 140 -22.18 13.23 11.36
C ALA A 140 -21.53 12.64 10.10
N ALA A 141 -21.49 13.41 9.02
CA ALA A 141 -20.67 13.05 7.87
C ALA A 141 -19.18 13.14 8.24
N ALA A 142 -18.37 12.25 7.68
CA ALA A 142 -16.93 12.30 7.84
C ALA A 142 -16.37 13.61 7.27
N ALA A 143 -15.37 14.18 7.95
CA ALA A 143 -14.70 15.38 7.47
C ALA A 143 -13.82 15.06 6.25
N THR A 144 -13.61 16.03 5.38
CA THR A 144 -12.90 15.81 4.11
C THR A 144 -11.42 15.50 4.27
N ASP A 145 -10.83 15.84 5.41
CA ASP A 145 -9.44 15.60 5.81
C ASP A 145 -9.26 14.38 6.73
N GLU A 146 -10.35 13.68 7.10
CA GLU A 146 -10.25 12.38 7.75
C GLU A 146 -9.85 11.29 6.74
N PRO A 147 -9.18 10.19 7.20
CA PRO A 147 -8.96 9.02 6.36
C PRO A 147 -10.29 8.41 5.93
N VAL A 148 -10.41 8.02 4.68
CA VAL A 148 -11.60 7.31 4.20
C VAL A 148 -11.65 5.92 4.85
N THR A 149 -12.81 5.57 5.38
CA THR A 149 -13.11 4.26 5.97
C THR A 149 -14.41 3.69 5.39
N GLN A 150 -14.85 2.52 5.85
CA GLN A 150 -16.01 1.82 5.28
C GLN A 150 -15.80 1.48 3.79
N VAL A 151 -14.56 1.20 3.42
CA VAL A 151 -14.14 0.81 2.08
C VAL A 151 -13.57 -0.60 2.11
N SER A 152 -14.02 -1.45 1.19
CA SER A 152 -13.53 -2.80 1.00
C SER A 152 -12.18 -2.79 0.27
N TYR A 153 -11.56 -3.98 0.15
CA TYR A 153 -10.37 -4.15 -0.68
C TYR A 153 -10.64 -3.80 -2.16
N ALA A 154 -11.82 -4.15 -2.67
CA ALA A 154 -12.23 -3.83 -4.03
C ALA A 154 -12.38 -2.32 -4.23
N ASP A 155 -12.99 -1.62 -3.27
CA ASP A 155 -13.16 -0.16 -3.30
C ASP A 155 -11.81 0.56 -3.28
N ALA A 156 -10.91 0.15 -2.38
CA ALA A 156 -9.56 0.70 -2.28
C ALA A 156 -8.73 0.46 -3.56
N SER A 157 -8.85 -0.74 -4.14
CA SER A 157 -8.17 -1.09 -5.40
C SER A 157 -8.72 -0.30 -6.59
N ALA A 158 -10.04 -0.07 -6.65
CA ALA A 158 -10.68 0.73 -7.69
C ALA A 158 -10.22 2.20 -7.64
N TYR A 159 -10.19 2.78 -6.44
CA TYR A 159 -9.61 4.11 -6.24
C TYR A 159 -8.16 4.18 -6.69
N ALA A 160 -7.33 3.24 -6.24
CA ALA A 160 -5.91 3.23 -6.55
C ALA A 160 -5.68 3.17 -8.07
N LEU A 161 -6.39 2.29 -8.78
CA LEU A 161 -6.32 2.19 -10.23
C LEU A 161 -6.75 3.49 -10.94
N TRP A 162 -7.84 4.11 -10.51
CA TRP A 162 -8.30 5.39 -11.05
C TRP A 162 -7.26 6.49 -10.87
N ALA A 163 -6.58 6.52 -9.72
CA ALA A 163 -5.53 7.47 -9.41
C ALA A 163 -4.19 7.18 -10.14
N GLY A 164 -4.10 6.12 -10.94
CA GLY A 164 -2.86 5.67 -11.57
C GLY A 164 -1.85 5.11 -10.57
N LYS A 165 -2.35 4.50 -9.50
CA LYS A 165 -1.63 3.93 -8.37
C LYS A 165 -2.04 2.46 -8.16
N ARG A 166 -1.53 1.84 -7.12
CA ARG A 166 -1.90 0.52 -6.61
C ARG A 166 -1.88 0.50 -5.09
N LEU A 167 -2.40 -0.53 -4.47
CA LEU A 167 -2.14 -0.78 -3.06
C LEU A 167 -0.68 -1.22 -2.85
N PRO A 168 -0.04 -0.88 -1.72
CA PRO A 168 1.28 -1.38 -1.40
C PRO A 168 1.23 -2.88 -1.13
N THR A 169 2.32 -3.60 -1.40
CA THR A 169 2.50 -4.94 -0.83
C THR A 169 2.74 -4.84 0.67
N GLU A 170 2.51 -5.93 1.40
CA GLU A 170 2.80 -6.00 2.84
C GLU A 170 4.26 -5.64 3.14
N ALA A 171 5.19 -6.11 2.31
CA ALA A 171 6.61 -5.83 2.46
C ALA A 171 6.96 -4.36 2.18
N GLU A 172 6.38 -3.75 1.16
CA GLU A 172 6.54 -2.33 0.87
C GLU A 172 5.99 -1.46 2.00
N TRP A 173 4.82 -1.84 2.52
CA TRP A 173 4.21 -1.14 3.65
C TRP A 173 5.12 -1.18 4.88
N GLU A 174 5.59 -2.36 5.29
CA GLU A 174 6.45 -2.50 6.48
C GLU A 174 7.79 -1.79 6.30
N TYR A 175 8.42 -1.93 5.11
CA TYR A 175 9.67 -1.25 4.79
C TYR A 175 9.54 0.27 4.93
N ALA A 176 8.50 0.83 4.34
CA ALA A 176 8.22 2.25 4.38
C ALA A 176 7.84 2.73 5.80
N ALA A 177 7.01 1.97 6.52
CA ALA A 177 6.61 2.28 7.89
C ALA A 177 7.81 2.29 8.86
N ARG A 178 8.79 1.41 8.66
CA ARG A 178 10.03 1.40 9.47
C ARG A 178 10.87 2.67 9.30
N GLY A 179 10.76 3.39 8.21
CA GLY A 179 11.51 4.64 8.00
C GLY A 179 13.03 4.46 8.16
N GLY A 180 13.59 3.30 7.77
CA GLY A 180 15.01 2.96 7.94
C GLY A 180 15.41 2.50 9.36
N LEU A 181 14.50 2.49 10.33
CA LEU A 181 14.75 2.04 11.69
C LEU A 181 14.69 0.51 11.78
N GLN A 182 15.86 -0.14 11.70
CA GLN A 182 15.97 -1.59 11.78
C GLN A 182 15.65 -2.11 13.20
N GLY A 183 14.79 -3.14 13.26
CA GLY A 183 14.48 -3.85 14.50
C GLY A 183 13.71 -3.05 15.55
N LYS A 184 13.27 -1.83 15.22
CA LYS A 184 12.47 -1.00 16.13
C LYS A 184 11.02 -1.48 16.16
N ARG A 185 10.40 -1.27 17.33
CA ARG A 185 9.03 -1.73 17.60
C ARG A 185 7.99 -0.87 16.87
N TYR A 186 8.21 0.44 16.86
CA TYR A 186 7.31 1.43 16.26
C TYR A 186 8.00 2.21 15.14
N ALA A 187 7.23 2.90 14.33
CA ALA A 187 7.72 3.77 13.27
C ALA A 187 8.60 4.93 13.77
N TRP A 188 8.49 5.26 15.04
CA TRP A 188 9.24 6.33 15.73
C TRP A 188 10.31 5.81 16.71
N GLY A 189 10.47 4.49 16.89
CA GLY A 189 11.48 3.91 17.78
C GLY A 189 10.95 2.79 18.68
N ASP A 190 11.45 2.67 19.90
CA ASP A 190 11.08 1.62 20.84
C ASP A 190 10.14 2.11 21.95
N GLU A 191 10.07 3.41 22.19
CA GLU A 191 9.23 3.98 23.24
C GLU A 191 7.82 4.24 22.68
N LEU A 192 6.79 3.70 23.35
CA LEU A 192 5.41 3.93 22.93
C LEU A 192 5.03 5.42 23.03
N ARG A 193 5.54 6.10 24.02
CA ARG A 193 5.27 7.52 24.32
C ARG A 193 6.59 8.32 24.31
N PRO A 194 7.18 8.56 23.15
CA PRO A 194 8.40 9.35 23.07
C PRO A 194 8.13 10.77 23.62
N GLN A 195 9.08 11.29 24.40
CA GLN A 195 8.94 12.62 25.02
C GLN A 195 7.70 12.78 25.93
N GLY A 196 7.12 11.65 26.40
CA GLY A 196 6.00 11.62 27.34
C GLY A 196 4.61 11.80 26.73
N GLY A 197 4.48 11.87 25.40
CA GLY A 197 3.19 11.99 24.70
C GLY A 197 2.94 10.89 23.66
N PRO A 198 1.69 10.74 23.19
CA PRO A 198 1.35 9.85 22.09
C PRO A 198 2.05 10.30 20.79
N ALA A 199 2.60 9.32 20.04
CA ALA A 199 3.24 9.58 18.76
C ALA A 199 2.35 9.23 17.55
N ALA A 200 1.15 8.72 17.82
CA ALA A 200 0.15 8.35 16.83
C ALA A 200 -1.24 8.31 17.50
N ASN A 201 -2.29 8.12 16.71
CA ASN A 201 -3.65 7.98 17.19
C ASN A 201 -3.95 6.52 17.55
N TRP A 202 -4.05 6.21 18.82
CA TRP A 202 -4.53 4.93 19.35
C TRP A 202 -5.38 5.15 20.59
N TRP A 203 -6.07 4.10 21.07
CA TRP A 203 -6.88 4.15 22.30
C TRP A 203 -6.00 4.24 23.55
N GLN A 204 -6.05 5.35 24.26
CA GLN A 204 -5.35 5.52 25.52
C GLN A 204 -6.28 5.21 26.70
N GLY A 205 -5.84 4.28 27.57
CA GLY A 205 -6.62 3.79 28.69
C GLY A 205 -7.12 2.37 28.49
N LYS A 206 -8.21 2.01 29.14
CA LYS A 206 -8.71 0.63 29.11
C LYS A 206 -9.74 0.44 28.00
N PHE A 207 -9.36 -0.27 26.95
CA PHE A 207 -10.27 -0.63 25.86
C PHE A 207 -11.24 -1.74 26.28
N PRO A 208 -12.54 -1.69 25.95
CA PRO A 208 -13.26 -0.57 25.30
C PRO A 208 -13.89 0.40 26.30
N GLU A 209 -13.60 0.27 27.59
CA GLU A 209 -14.33 0.94 28.69
C GLU A 209 -14.07 2.46 28.75
N ARG A 210 -12.83 2.88 28.45
CA ARG A 210 -12.45 4.27 28.61
C ARG A 210 -11.27 4.64 27.71
N ASN A 211 -11.51 5.56 26.78
CA ASN A 211 -10.46 6.30 26.09
C ASN A 211 -10.18 7.60 26.86
N THR A 212 -8.93 7.87 27.23
CA THR A 212 -8.55 9.12 27.91
C THR A 212 -8.35 10.28 26.93
N GLY A 213 -8.16 9.98 25.63
CA GLY A 213 -8.01 11.00 24.59
C GLY A 213 -6.75 11.86 24.75
N GLU A 214 -5.66 11.29 25.25
CA GLU A 214 -4.39 12.02 25.44
C GLU A 214 -3.78 12.46 24.10
N ASP A 215 -4.10 11.77 23.00
CA ASP A 215 -3.70 12.13 21.63
C ASP A 215 -4.57 13.22 21.02
N GLY A 216 -5.67 13.60 21.67
CA GLY A 216 -6.61 14.64 21.23
C GLY A 216 -7.81 14.11 20.45
N PHE A 217 -7.92 12.79 20.23
CA PHE A 217 -8.95 12.19 19.38
C PHE A 217 -9.71 11.07 20.09
N ALA A 218 -11.02 10.99 19.84
CA ALA A 218 -11.84 9.91 20.37
C ALA A 218 -11.95 8.73 19.36
N ALA A 219 -11.78 9.02 18.07
CA ALA A 219 -11.82 8.09 16.96
C ALA A 219 -10.74 8.49 15.93
N ARG A 220 -11.06 8.50 14.63
CA ARG A 220 -10.14 8.92 13.58
C ARG A 220 -9.66 10.36 13.78
N ALA A 221 -8.38 10.59 13.54
CA ALA A 221 -7.79 11.91 13.43
C ALA A 221 -7.76 12.36 11.96
N PRO A 222 -7.80 13.66 11.65
CA PRO A 222 -7.43 14.15 10.33
C PRO A 222 -6.05 13.64 9.92
N VAL A 223 -5.87 13.27 8.66
CA VAL A 223 -4.58 12.73 8.20
C VAL A 223 -3.45 13.73 8.45
N GLY A 224 -2.29 13.23 8.80
CA GLY A 224 -1.14 14.07 9.09
C GLY A 224 -1.14 14.76 10.44
N SER A 225 -1.97 14.30 11.37
CA SER A 225 -2.02 14.86 12.74
C SER A 225 -0.76 14.58 13.56
N PHE A 226 0.04 13.59 13.18
CA PHE A 226 1.25 13.20 13.91
C PHE A 226 2.52 13.39 13.07
N ALA A 227 3.66 13.42 13.75
CA ALA A 227 4.95 13.62 13.11
C ALA A 227 5.28 12.50 12.12
N PRO A 228 5.89 12.82 10.97
CA PRO A 228 6.28 11.80 9.99
C PRO A 228 7.41 10.92 10.51
N ASN A 229 7.49 9.68 10.00
CA ASN A 229 8.68 8.87 10.15
C ASN A 229 9.85 9.41 9.30
N ASN A 230 11.03 8.78 9.37
CA ASN A 230 12.22 9.31 8.66
C ASN A 230 12.11 9.27 7.12
N TYR A 231 11.15 8.53 6.56
CA TYR A 231 10.85 8.54 5.12
C TYR A 231 9.78 9.55 4.74
N GLY A 232 9.22 10.27 5.71
CA GLY A 232 8.22 11.31 5.49
C GLY A 232 6.78 10.82 5.48
N LEU A 233 6.52 9.56 5.85
CA LEU A 233 5.17 8.99 5.97
C LEU A 233 4.56 9.35 7.33
N ARG A 234 3.29 9.71 7.34
CA ARG A 234 2.53 10.03 8.55
C ARG A 234 1.48 8.97 8.83
N ASP A 235 1.08 8.87 10.08
CA ASP A 235 0.00 8.01 10.57
C ASP A 235 0.18 6.50 10.24
N VAL A 236 1.43 6.04 10.05
CA VAL A 236 1.75 4.61 9.78
C VAL A 236 1.66 3.71 11.02
N GLY A 237 1.17 4.20 12.12
CA GLY A 237 0.88 3.43 13.34
C GLY A 237 -0.31 4.05 14.05
N GLY A 238 -1.44 3.35 14.10
CA GLY A 238 -2.71 3.87 14.60
C GLY A 238 -3.57 4.48 13.51
N ASN A 239 -4.41 5.40 13.84
CA ASN A 239 -5.43 6.07 13.04
C ASN A 239 -6.40 5.08 12.37
N VAL A 240 -6.12 4.57 11.17
CA VAL A 240 -6.90 3.49 10.57
C VAL A 240 -6.01 2.35 10.10
N TRP A 241 -6.53 1.13 10.12
CA TRP A 241 -5.93 0.02 9.41
C TRP A 241 -5.81 0.34 7.93
N GLU A 242 -4.80 -0.22 7.28
CA GLU A 242 -4.53 0.04 5.88
C GLU A 242 -4.47 -1.26 5.07
N TRP A 243 -5.29 -1.34 4.01
CA TRP A 243 -5.26 -2.44 3.07
C TRP A 243 -3.91 -2.59 2.39
N CYS A 244 -3.39 -3.83 2.38
CA CYS A 244 -2.26 -4.24 1.54
C CYS A 244 -2.73 -5.15 0.39
N ALA A 245 -1.94 -5.22 -0.69
CA ALA A 245 -2.26 -6.01 -1.86
C ALA A 245 -2.26 -7.53 -1.61
N ASP A 246 -1.60 -7.97 -0.56
CA ASP A 246 -1.29 -9.37 -0.30
C ASP A 246 -2.50 -10.13 0.26
N TRP A 247 -2.65 -11.39 -0.15
CA TRP A 247 -3.45 -12.34 0.61
C TRP A 247 -2.74 -12.68 1.92
N TYR A 248 -3.52 -12.88 2.98
CA TYR A 248 -2.98 -13.28 4.27
C TYR A 248 -2.84 -14.80 4.38
N ALA A 249 -1.71 -15.22 4.95
CA ALA A 249 -1.52 -16.56 5.50
C ALA A 249 -0.58 -16.47 6.72
N ALA A 250 -0.99 -17.00 7.85
CA ALA A 250 -0.23 -16.94 9.10
C ALA A 250 1.18 -17.55 8.97
N GLY A 251 1.33 -18.63 8.21
CA GLY A 251 2.62 -19.30 8.01
C GLY A 251 3.47 -18.78 6.85
N TYR A 252 3.09 -17.68 6.19
CA TYR A 252 3.76 -17.22 4.98
C TYR A 252 5.24 -16.90 5.18
N TYR A 253 5.61 -16.27 6.29
CA TYR A 253 6.99 -15.90 6.59
C TYR A 253 7.89 -17.14 6.81
N ALA A 254 7.33 -18.21 7.39
CA ALA A 254 8.03 -19.47 7.60
C ALA A 254 8.11 -20.34 6.34
N ALA A 255 7.17 -20.20 5.41
CA ALA A 255 7.01 -21.02 4.21
C ALA A 255 7.76 -20.45 3.00
N HIS A 256 9.06 -20.18 3.12
CA HIS A 256 9.93 -19.84 1.98
C HIS A 256 9.44 -18.62 1.17
N ALA A 257 8.94 -17.58 1.84
CA ALA A 257 8.55 -16.34 1.20
C ALA A 257 9.68 -15.83 0.28
N PRO A 258 9.37 -15.35 -0.94
CA PRO A 258 10.36 -14.73 -1.80
C PRO A 258 11.09 -13.63 -1.05
N LYS A 259 12.41 -13.57 -1.20
CA LYS A 259 13.24 -12.55 -0.54
C LYS A 259 13.23 -11.22 -1.26
N GLU A 260 12.80 -11.21 -2.51
CA GLU A 260 12.77 -10.02 -3.38
C GLU A 260 11.32 -9.70 -3.75
N ASN A 261 10.89 -8.49 -3.42
CA ASN A 261 9.55 -7.95 -3.73
C ASN A 261 8.41 -8.95 -3.46
N PRO A 262 8.31 -9.54 -2.25
CA PRO A 262 7.27 -10.53 -1.96
C PRO A 262 5.87 -9.91 -2.08
N ARG A 263 4.91 -10.73 -2.52
CA ARG A 263 3.52 -10.31 -2.80
C ARG A 263 2.48 -11.16 -2.08
N GLY A 264 2.91 -11.86 -1.02
CA GLY A 264 2.04 -12.80 -0.32
C GLY A 264 1.77 -14.09 -1.10
N PRO A 265 0.88 -14.93 -0.61
CA PRO A 265 0.39 -16.12 -1.30
C PRO A 265 -0.38 -15.76 -2.58
N ASP A 266 -0.43 -16.67 -3.57
CA ASP A 266 -1.18 -16.47 -4.81
C ASP A 266 -2.71 -16.40 -4.60
N ALA A 267 -3.21 -16.98 -3.50
CA ALA A 267 -4.63 -17.00 -3.15
C ALA A 267 -4.82 -17.07 -1.63
N GLY A 268 -5.99 -16.63 -1.18
CA GLY A 268 -6.39 -16.65 0.23
C GLY A 268 -7.87 -16.32 0.39
N THR A 269 -8.33 -16.26 1.61
CA THR A 269 -9.70 -15.84 1.98
C THR A 269 -9.73 -14.48 2.65
N GLU A 270 -8.58 -14.00 3.12
CA GLU A 270 -8.43 -12.72 3.81
C GLU A 270 -7.26 -11.94 3.23
N ARG A 271 -7.37 -10.62 3.27
CA ARG A 271 -6.31 -9.70 2.86
C ARG A 271 -5.54 -9.18 4.07
N VAL A 272 -4.27 -8.91 3.85
CA VAL A 272 -3.43 -8.25 4.86
C VAL A 272 -3.90 -6.82 5.08
N ILE A 273 -3.98 -6.42 6.35
CA ILE A 273 -4.10 -5.04 6.78
C ILE A 273 -2.97 -4.69 7.75
N ARG A 274 -2.51 -3.46 7.74
CA ARG A 274 -1.34 -3.02 8.53
C ARG A 274 -1.62 -1.74 9.31
N GLY A 275 -0.75 -1.44 10.28
CA GLY A 275 -0.72 -0.17 11.00
C GLY A 275 -1.53 -0.11 12.30
N GLY A 276 -2.50 -0.98 12.49
CA GLY A 276 -3.44 -0.84 13.60
C GLY A 276 -4.41 0.33 13.36
N SER A 277 -5.15 0.72 14.38
CA SER A 277 -6.10 1.81 14.27
C SER A 277 -6.29 2.54 15.60
N TRP A 278 -7.10 3.60 15.61
CA TRP A 278 -7.52 4.33 16.80
C TRP A 278 -8.14 3.45 17.90
N MET A 279 -8.57 2.22 17.56
CA MET A 279 -9.09 1.24 18.52
C MET A 279 -8.00 0.41 19.21
N CYS A 280 -6.79 0.37 18.65
CA CYS A 280 -5.69 -0.40 19.23
C CYS A 280 -5.21 0.22 20.54
N SER A 281 -4.93 -0.61 21.54
CA SER A 281 -4.55 -0.18 22.88
C SER A 281 -3.55 -1.16 23.49
N GLU A 282 -2.88 -0.75 24.58
CA GLU A 282 -1.91 -1.57 25.28
C GLU A 282 -2.53 -2.87 25.88
N ASN A 283 -3.83 -2.88 26.15
CA ASN A 283 -4.52 -4.02 26.76
C ASN A 283 -5.40 -4.82 25.79
N TYR A 284 -5.42 -4.49 24.51
CA TYR A 284 -6.28 -5.17 23.52
C TYR A 284 -5.51 -5.54 22.25
N CYS A 285 -5.24 -4.55 21.42
CA CYS A 285 -4.63 -4.70 20.09
C CYS A 285 -3.38 -3.84 20.05
N THR A 286 -2.20 -4.41 19.99
CA THR A 286 -0.94 -3.65 19.91
C THR A 286 -0.43 -3.51 18.47
N ASN A 287 -1.32 -3.55 17.49
CA ASN A 287 -0.96 -3.65 16.08
C ASN A 287 -0.54 -2.32 15.43
N TYR A 288 -0.41 -1.24 16.21
CA TYR A 288 0.32 -0.03 15.82
C TYR A 288 1.86 -0.22 15.80
N ARG A 289 2.35 -1.46 16.02
CA ARG A 289 3.75 -1.86 15.85
C ARG A 289 4.03 -2.12 14.37
N VAL A 290 5.22 -1.73 13.89
CA VAL A 290 5.54 -1.84 12.45
C VAL A 290 5.61 -3.28 11.94
N ALA A 291 5.90 -4.28 12.79
CA ALA A 291 5.92 -5.68 12.40
C ALA A 291 4.54 -6.35 12.48
N ALA A 292 3.57 -5.74 13.18
CA ALA A 292 2.28 -6.35 13.43
C ALA A 292 1.49 -6.58 12.15
N ARG A 293 0.88 -7.75 12.06
CA ARG A 293 0.05 -8.19 10.95
C ARG A 293 -1.42 -8.26 11.37
N GLY A 294 -2.28 -7.67 10.58
CA GLY A 294 -3.72 -7.86 10.68
C GLY A 294 -4.26 -8.49 9.41
N HIS A 295 -5.48 -8.99 9.47
CA HIS A 295 -6.16 -9.55 8.31
C HIS A 295 -7.67 -9.45 8.47
N THR A 296 -8.37 -9.37 7.35
CA THR A 296 -9.84 -9.40 7.32
C THR A 296 -10.34 -9.84 5.94
N ALA A 297 -11.62 -10.20 5.86
CA ALA A 297 -12.26 -10.55 4.60
C ALA A 297 -12.21 -9.37 3.61
N PRO A 298 -12.00 -9.60 2.30
CA PRO A 298 -11.79 -8.53 1.33
C PRO A 298 -13.01 -7.63 1.11
N ASP A 299 -14.21 -8.11 1.42
CA ASP A 299 -15.48 -7.39 1.33
C ASP A 299 -15.84 -6.61 2.61
N SER A 300 -14.93 -6.56 3.58
CA SER A 300 -15.16 -5.85 4.85
C SER A 300 -15.05 -4.34 4.67
N GLY A 301 -16.12 -3.62 5.00
CA GLY A 301 -16.06 -2.19 5.30
C GLY A 301 -16.14 -2.02 6.82
N LEU A 302 -15.17 -1.35 7.43
CA LEU A 302 -15.13 -1.08 8.87
C LEU A 302 -14.83 0.40 9.12
N ASN A 303 -15.38 0.97 10.19
CA ASN A 303 -15.19 2.39 10.53
C ASN A 303 -13.76 2.72 11.05
N ASN A 304 -12.87 1.74 11.04
CA ASN A 304 -11.46 1.89 11.40
C ASN A 304 -10.49 1.30 10.35
N LEU A 305 -10.97 1.08 9.13
CA LEU A 305 -10.19 0.46 8.05
C LEU A 305 -10.28 1.32 6.79
N GLY A 306 -9.13 1.79 6.35
CA GLY A 306 -8.88 2.60 5.16
C GLY A 306 -7.69 2.07 4.37
N PHE A 307 -6.93 2.97 3.71
CA PHE A 307 -5.77 2.59 2.91
C PHE A 307 -4.91 3.81 2.52
N ARG A 308 -3.69 3.54 2.11
CA ARG A 308 -2.84 4.44 1.31
C ARG A 308 -2.38 3.73 0.05
N CYS A 309 -1.93 4.48 -0.96
CA CYS A 309 -1.50 3.91 -2.21
C CYS A 309 0.02 3.94 -2.38
N ALA A 310 0.50 3.01 -3.22
CA ALA A 310 1.84 3.01 -3.78
C ALA A 310 1.77 3.22 -5.31
N ARG A 311 2.91 3.55 -5.92
CA ARG A 311 3.05 3.66 -7.36
C ARG A 311 4.46 3.25 -7.75
N ASP A 312 4.58 2.44 -8.80
CA ASP A 312 5.89 2.05 -9.33
C ASP A 312 6.59 3.28 -9.94
N LEU A 313 7.92 3.25 -9.91
CA LEU A 313 8.69 4.21 -10.70
C LEU A 313 8.39 3.94 -12.18
N ALA A 314 8.25 5.00 -12.94
CA ALA A 314 8.24 4.86 -14.40
C ALA A 314 9.62 4.39 -14.87
N ASP A 315 9.64 3.38 -15.73
CA ASP A 315 10.85 2.89 -16.39
C ASP A 315 11.52 4.00 -17.22
#